data_8f94f17f170243f16fff579f26ba061c
#
_entry.id   8f94f17f170243f16fff579f26ba061c
#
_cell.length_a   1.000
_cell.length_b   1.000
_cell.length_c   1.000
_cell.angle_alpha   90.00
_cell.angle_beta   90.00
_cell.angle_gamma   90.00
#
_symmetry.space_group_name_H-M   'P 1'
#
loop_
_entity.id
_entity.type
_entity.pdbx_description
1 polymer ?
#
loop_
_entity_poly.entity_id
_entity_poly.type
_entity_poly.pdbx_seq_one_letter_code
_entity_poly.pdbx_strand_id
1 'polypeptide(L)'
;LQNYEHAFILISHDIPFLNKVVNVIYHLENCELTRYSGDYDKFQEMYAIYQSQKAAAYERQQQEVAKLEDFIARNKARVATTNMAKSRQRKLDKMEMIEKPREKLKPTFKFTEARTPSRFIVEAKDLVLGYDSPLTRPVTFNLERGQKIAIRGVNGLGKTTLLKTILGIIPPVSGKVELGEFLEPGYFEQEEREKNENTALDDVWNEYPGLTNYEVRAALAGCGLTNEHITSKVFVLSGGEAAKVRLC
;
A
#
# COMPACT_ATOMS: atom_id res chain seq x y z
N LEU A 1 -20.60 -16.83 11.88
CA LEU A 1 -19.35 -17.60 11.89
C LEU A 1 -18.87 -17.92 13.31
N GLN A 2 -19.08 -17.04 14.31
CA GLN A 2 -18.69 -17.33 15.71
C GLN A 2 -19.29 -18.62 16.28
N ASN A 3 -20.49 -18.97 15.87
CA ASN A 3 -21.20 -20.18 16.32
C ASN A 3 -21.13 -21.33 15.28
N TYR A 4 -20.20 -21.24 14.33
CA TYR A 4 -20.02 -22.30 13.35
C TYR A 4 -19.11 -23.38 13.90
N GLU A 5 -19.64 -24.61 14.00
CA GLU A 5 -19.00 -25.74 14.67
C GLU A 5 -17.87 -26.41 13.87
N HIS A 6 -17.80 -26.13 12.56
CA HIS A 6 -16.79 -26.74 11.70
C HIS A 6 -15.64 -25.77 11.40
N ALA A 7 -14.51 -26.31 10.93
CA ALA A 7 -13.37 -25.51 10.52
C ALA A 7 -13.67 -24.72 9.23
N PHE A 8 -13.15 -23.51 9.13
CA PHE A 8 -13.19 -22.69 7.93
C PHE A 8 -11.87 -21.95 7.74
N ILE A 9 -11.59 -21.55 6.51
CA ILE A 9 -10.48 -20.68 6.15
C ILE A 9 -11.07 -19.37 5.66
N LEU A 10 -10.54 -18.26 6.17
CA LEU A 10 -11.00 -16.92 5.87
C LEU A 10 -9.83 -16.06 5.40
N ILE A 11 -10.02 -15.33 4.31
CA ILE A 11 -9.12 -14.26 3.86
C ILE A 11 -9.92 -12.97 3.89
N SER A 12 -9.51 -12.01 4.72
CA SER A 12 -10.21 -10.73 4.87
C SER A 12 -9.24 -9.62 5.26
N HIS A 13 -9.59 -8.40 4.90
CA HIS A 13 -8.93 -7.18 5.36
C HIS A 13 -9.73 -6.43 6.45
N ASP A 14 -10.88 -6.97 6.83
CA ASP A 14 -11.71 -6.44 7.92
C ASP A 14 -11.16 -6.91 9.27
N ILE A 15 -10.27 -6.11 9.85
CA ILE A 15 -9.63 -6.41 11.14
C ILE A 15 -10.64 -6.61 12.28
N PRO A 16 -11.66 -5.73 12.47
CA PRO A 16 -12.70 -5.94 13.47
C PRO A 16 -13.45 -7.26 13.31
N PHE A 17 -13.68 -7.70 12.08
CA PHE A 17 -14.30 -8.98 11.80
C PHE A 17 -13.34 -10.15 12.11
N LEU A 18 -12.07 -10.06 11.69
CA LEU A 18 -11.06 -11.08 12.00
C LEU A 18 -10.92 -11.28 13.52
N ASN A 19 -10.80 -10.22 14.30
CA ASN A 19 -10.68 -10.29 15.76
C ASN A 19 -11.87 -10.98 16.46
N LYS A 20 -13.05 -10.96 15.82
CA LYS A 20 -14.26 -11.60 16.39
C LYS A 20 -14.39 -13.08 16.06
N VAL A 21 -13.80 -13.54 14.94
CA VAL A 21 -14.10 -14.88 14.41
C VAL A 21 -12.91 -15.81 14.31
N VAL A 22 -11.67 -15.29 14.27
CA VAL A 22 -10.48 -16.13 14.11
C VAL A 22 -9.76 -16.37 15.44
N ASN A 23 -9.21 -17.57 15.58
CA ASN A 23 -8.38 -17.98 16.72
C ASN A 23 -6.99 -18.49 16.30
N VAL A 24 -6.76 -18.58 14.99
CA VAL A 24 -5.47 -18.96 14.40
C VAL A 24 -5.26 -18.13 13.15
N ILE A 25 -4.07 -17.57 13.01
CA ILE A 25 -3.66 -16.81 11.82
C ILE A 25 -2.47 -17.51 11.17
N TYR A 26 -2.54 -17.72 9.89
CA TYR A 26 -1.44 -18.11 9.04
C TYR A 26 -0.94 -16.89 8.27
N HIS A 27 0.29 -16.50 8.55
CA HIS A 27 0.96 -15.38 7.88
C HIS A 27 1.90 -15.92 6.82
N LEU A 28 1.69 -15.51 5.57
CA LEU A 28 2.54 -15.85 4.44
C LEU A 28 3.47 -14.69 4.13
N GLU A 29 4.77 -14.87 4.33
CA GLU A 29 5.79 -13.88 4.03
C GLU A 29 7.07 -14.58 3.55
N ASN A 30 7.74 -14.03 2.53
CA ASN A 30 8.98 -14.60 1.94
C ASN A 30 8.87 -16.11 1.58
N CYS A 31 7.74 -16.52 1.02
CA CYS A 31 7.43 -17.92 0.69
C CYS A 31 7.36 -18.86 1.91
N GLU A 32 7.33 -18.33 3.11
CA GLU A 32 7.16 -19.09 4.35
C GLU A 32 5.78 -18.86 4.95
N LEU A 33 5.17 -19.93 5.44
CA LEU A 33 3.87 -19.90 6.10
C LEU A 33 4.05 -20.11 7.60
N THR A 34 3.85 -19.05 8.38
CA THR A 34 4.01 -19.07 9.84
C THR A 34 2.66 -19.05 10.52
N ARG A 35 2.46 -19.96 11.50
CA ARG A 35 1.23 -20.10 12.29
C ARG A 35 1.32 -19.30 13.58
N TYR A 36 0.33 -18.46 13.82
CA TYR A 36 0.14 -17.71 15.07
C TYR A 36 -1.17 -18.13 15.72
N SER A 37 -1.15 -18.36 17.03
CA SER A 37 -2.37 -18.67 17.81
C SER A 37 -2.90 -17.39 18.45
N GLY A 38 -4.18 -17.12 18.26
CA GLY A 38 -4.87 -15.95 18.78
C GLY A 38 -5.62 -15.21 17.68
N ASP A 39 -6.16 -14.06 18.03
CA ASP A 39 -6.80 -13.12 17.14
C ASP A 39 -5.78 -12.26 16.37
N TYR A 40 -6.26 -11.31 15.58
CA TYR A 40 -5.41 -10.46 14.74
C TYR A 40 -4.54 -9.50 15.57
N ASP A 41 -5.04 -8.97 16.68
CA ASP A 41 -4.28 -8.03 17.52
C ASP A 41 -3.11 -8.75 18.18
N LYS A 42 -3.33 -9.94 18.72
CA LYS A 42 -2.27 -10.78 19.28
C LYS A 42 -1.24 -11.21 18.23
N PHE A 43 -1.68 -11.51 17.01
CA PHE A 43 -0.76 -11.75 15.89
C PHE A 43 0.13 -10.55 15.64
N GLN A 44 -0.43 -9.33 15.60
CA GLN A 44 0.35 -8.10 15.37
C GLN A 44 1.43 -7.88 16.43
N GLU A 45 1.09 -8.10 17.70
CA GLU A 45 2.06 -8.00 18.80
C GLU A 45 3.20 -9.02 18.64
N MET A 46 2.86 -10.29 18.42
CA MET A 46 3.86 -11.35 18.24
C MET A 46 4.73 -11.12 17.01
N TYR A 47 4.13 -10.66 15.91
CA TYR A 47 4.85 -10.35 14.69
C TYR A 47 5.81 -9.16 14.86
N ALA A 48 5.41 -8.11 15.56
CA ALA A 48 6.28 -6.97 15.88
C ALA A 48 7.49 -7.40 16.74
N ILE A 49 7.28 -8.26 17.73
CA ILE A 49 8.36 -8.83 18.56
C ILE A 49 9.31 -9.66 17.68
N TYR A 50 8.77 -10.55 16.83
CA TYR A 50 9.57 -11.36 15.92
C TYR A 50 10.44 -10.51 14.97
N GLN A 51 9.86 -9.48 14.37
CA GLN A 51 10.60 -8.57 13.49
C GLN A 51 11.73 -7.83 14.22
N SER A 52 11.47 -7.37 15.44
CA SER A 52 12.47 -6.72 16.28
C SER A 52 13.63 -7.68 16.63
N GLN A 53 13.32 -8.92 17.00
CA GLN A 53 14.33 -9.93 17.28
C GLN A 53 15.16 -10.28 16.04
N LYS A 54 14.52 -10.42 14.88
CA LYS A 54 15.19 -10.70 13.61
C LYS A 54 16.14 -9.56 13.20
N ALA A 55 15.71 -8.32 13.39
CA ALA A 55 16.53 -7.13 13.13
C ALA A 55 17.76 -7.10 14.06
N ALA A 56 17.56 -7.32 15.36
CA ALA A 56 18.65 -7.35 16.33
C ALA A 56 19.64 -8.52 16.07
N ALA A 57 19.14 -9.68 15.65
CA ALA A 57 19.98 -10.83 15.29
C ALA A 57 20.83 -10.52 14.04
N TYR A 58 20.23 -9.89 13.02
CA TYR A 58 20.94 -9.44 11.83
C TYR A 58 22.06 -8.46 12.17
N GLU A 59 21.77 -7.43 12.96
CA GLU A 59 22.77 -6.42 13.36
C GLU A 59 23.95 -7.06 14.12
N ARG A 60 23.67 -7.97 15.07
CA ARG A 60 24.70 -8.71 15.81
C ARG A 60 25.57 -9.53 14.86
N GLN A 61 24.95 -10.23 13.90
CA GLN A 61 25.70 -11.02 12.92
C GLN A 61 26.57 -10.13 12.04
N GLN A 62 26.06 -8.99 11.56
CA GLN A 62 26.84 -8.04 10.75
C GLN A 62 28.05 -7.50 11.51
N GLN A 63 27.90 -7.21 12.82
CA GLN A 63 29.02 -6.79 13.65
C GLN A 63 30.06 -7.92 13.82
N GLU A 64 29.63 -9.18 13.95
CA GLU A 64 30.53 -10.33 14.03
C GLU A 64 31.26 -10.55 12.70
N VAL A 65 30.55 -10.48 11.57
CA VAL A 65 31.14 -10.56 10.22
C VAL A 65 32.19 -9.48 10.03
N ALA A 66 31.87 -8.23 10.31
CA ALA A 66 32.82 -7.12 10.18
C ALA A 66 34.09 -7.32 11.04
N LYS A 67 33.95 -7.83 12.28
CA LYS A 67 35.10 -8.14 13.14
C LYS A 67 35.96 -9.27 12.57
N LEU A 68 35.34 -10.31 12.00
CA LEU A 68 36.06 -11.42 11.38
C LEU A 68 36.80 -10.95 10.12
N GLU A 69 36.16 -10.18 9.26
CA GLU A 69 36.76 -9.62 8.04
C GLU A 69 37.95 -8.70 8.34
N ASP A 70 37.78 -7.78 9.31
CA ASP A 70 38.86 -6.89 9.75
C ASP A 70 40.06 -7.70 10.31
N PHE A 71 39.82 -8.71 11.14
CA PHE A 71 40.87 -9.59 11.65
C PHE A 71 41.58 -10.32 10.51
N ILE A 72 40.84 -10.88 9.55
CA ILE A 72 41.38 -11.61 8.41
C ILE A 72 42.27 -10.65 7.56
N ALA A 73 41.76 -9.45 7.25
CA ALA A 73 42.48 -8.46 6.47
C ALA A 73 43.81 -8.07 7.08
N ARG A 74 43.85 -7.83 8.40
CA ARG A 74 45.07 -7.45 9.13
C ARG A 74 46.09 -8.57 9.28
N ASN A 75 45.67 -9.83 9.28
CA ASN A 75 46.51 -10.98 9.65
C ASN A 75 46.84 -11.92 8.48
N LYS A 76 46.19 -11.77 7.33
CA LYS A 76 46.35 -12.64 6.15
C LYS A 76 47.77 -12.62 5.60
N ALA A 77 48.48 -11.48 5.65
CA ALA A 77 49.82 -11.29 5.08
C ALA A 77 50.97 -11.68 6.03
N ARG A 78 50.68 -11.93 7.33
CA ARG A 78 51.72 -12.22 8.32
C ARG A 78 51.89 -13.73 8.52
N VAL A 79 53.09 -14.28 8.30
CA VAL A 79 53.34 -15.72 8.41
C VAL A 79 52.92 -16.28 9.77
N ALA A 80 53.22 -15.59 10.88
CA ALA A 80 52.86 -16.02 12.23
C ALA A 80 51.36 -16.13 12.52
N THR A 81 50.53 -15.33 11.83
CA THR A 81 49.06 -15.23 12.07
C THR A 81 48.21 -15.77 10.94
N THR A 82 48.83 -16.21 9.82
CA THR A 82 48.10 -16.73 8.64
C THR A 82 47.17 -17.90 8.97
N ASN A 83 47.59 -18.83 9.85
CA ASN A 83 46.76 -19.96 10.23
C ASN A 83 45.53 -19.54 11.03
N MET A 84 45.66 -18.51 11.87
CA MET A 84 44.53 -17.95 12.61
C MET A 84 43.58 -17.23 11.66
N ALA A 85 44.10 -16.49 10.69
CA ALA A 85 43.28 -15.86 9.67
C ALA A 85 42.50 -16.87 8.82
N LYS A 86 43.14 -17.96 8.41
CA LYS A 86 42.48 -19.06 7.69
C LYS A 86 41.39 -19.75 8.55
N SER A 87 41.60 -19.91 9.84
CA SER A 87 40.58 -20.45 10.75
C SER A 87 39.36 -19.54 10.84
N ARG A 88 39.56 -18.21 10.93
CA ARG A 88 38.48 -17.21 10.95
C ARG A 88 37.76 -17.15 9.62
N GLN A 89 38.48 -17.26 8.50
CA GLN A 89 37.87 -17.34 7.17
C GLN A 89 36.94 -18.55 7.07
N ARG A 90 37.38 -19.74 7.50
CA ARG A 90 36.52 -20.93 7.49
C ARG A 90 35.27 -20.80 8.38
N LYS A 91 35.39 -20.02 9.49
CA LYS A 91 34.22 -19.72 10.32
C LYS A 91 33.24 -18.83 9.55
N LEU A 92 33.73 -17.80 8.88
CA LEU A 92 32.94 -16.91 8.05
C LEU A 92 32.25 -17.65 6.89
N ASP A 93 32.99 -18.50 6.17
CA ASP A 93 32.49 -19.28 5.04
C ASP A 93 31.41 -20.30 5.43
N LYS A 94 31.38 -20.74 6.69
CA LYS A 94 30.37 -21.67 7.24
C LYS A 94 29.21 -20.98 7.93
N MET A 95 29.24 -19.65 8.04
CA MET A 95 28.19 -18.89 8.72
C MET A 95 26.96 -18.78 7.84
N GLU A 96 25.82 -19.28 8.29
CA GLU A 96 24.53 -19.03 7.64
C GLU A 96 24.18 -17.56 7.80
N MET A 97 24.11 -16.85 6.68
CA MET A 97 23.83 -15.41 6.68
C MET A 97 22.34 -15.16 6.89
N ILE A 98 22.03 -14.36 7.91
CA ILE A 98 20.66 -13.89 8.15
C ILE A 98 20.32 -12.88 7.07
N GLU A 99 19.21 -13.07 6.37
CA GLU A 99 18.72 -12.10 5.41
C GLU A 99 18.34 -10.80 6.10
N LYS A 100 18.74 -9.68 5.50
CA LYS A 100 18.35 -8.35 5.97
C LYS A 100 16.82 -8.26 6.04
N PRO A 101 16.25 -7.90 7.21
CA PRO A 101 14.82 -7.66 7.29
C PRO A 101 14.40 -6.64 6.24
N ARG A 102 13.43 -6.98 5.40
CA ARG A 102 12.93 -6.04 4.39
C ARG A 102 12.13 -4.96 5.10
N GLU A 103 12.64 -3.75 5.10
CA GLU A 103 11.81 -2.61 5.48
C GLU A 103 10.69 -2.47 4.46
N LYS A 104 9.44 -2.54 4.92
CA LYS A 104 8.30 -2.20 4.07
C LYS A 104 8.43 -0.72 3.73
N LEU A 105 8.76 -0.42 2.47
CA LEU A 105 8.80 0.96 1.99
C LEU A 105 7.44 1.60 2.29
N LYS A 106 7.45 2.65 3.11
CA LYS A 106 6.25 3.42 3.38
C LYS A 106 5.99 4.27 2.14
N PRO A 107 4.88 4.04 1.43
CA PRO A 107 4.57 4.84 0.25
C PRO A 107 4.37 6.30 0.66
N THR A 108 4.91 7.21 -0.14
CA THR A 108 4.72 8.64 0.03
C THR A 108 4.01 9.18 -1.20
N PHE A 109 2.79 9.65 -1.03
CA PHE A 109 2.01 10.30 -2.08
C PHE A 109 2.07 11.81 -1.88
N LYS A 110 2.41 12.53 -2.95
CA LYS A 110 2.44 14.00 -2.95
C LYS A 110 1.51 14.49 -4.05
N PHE A 111 0.46 15.17 -3.65
CA PHE A 111 -0.42 15.86 -4.58
C PHE A 111 0.07 17.32 -4.71
N THR A 112 0.33 17.75 -5.94
CA THR A 112 0.82 19.10 -6.21
C THR A 112 -0.37 20.02 -6.40
N GLU A 113 -0.42 21.11 -5.65
CA GLU A 113 -1.45 22.14 -5.83
C GLU A 113 -1.06 23.04 -7.01
N ALA A 114 -1.92 23.12 -8.03
CA ALA A 114 -1.71 24.01 -9.18
C ALA A 114 -2.10 25.46 -8.86
N ARG A 115 -3.28 25.65 -8.28
CA ARG A 115 -3.82 26.96 -7.85
C ARG A 115 -4.63 26.78 -6.57
N THR A 116 -4.74 27.85 -5.79
CA THR A 116 -5.60 27.83 -4.60
C THR A 116 -7.07 27.82 -5.04
N PRO A 117 -7.84 26.76 -4.73
CA PRO A 117 -9.25 26.68 -5.12
C PRO A 117 -10.11 27.65 -4.31
N SER A 118 -11.34 27.86 -4.76
CA SER A 118 -12.36 28.67 -4.07
C SER A 118 -12.61 28.12 -2.64
N ARG A 119 -13.28 28.93 -1.79
CA ARG A 119 -13.63 28.51 -0.43
C ARG A 119 -14.53 27.27 -0.44
N PHE A 120 -15.57 27.29 -1.27
CA PHE A 120 -16.45 26.17 -1.46
C PHE A 120 -15.94 25.30 -2.59
N ILE A 121 -15.70 24.03 -2.27
CA ILE A 121 -15.19 23.01 -3.20
C ILE A 121 -16.36 22.34 -3.94
N VAL A 122 -17.44 22.07 -3.21
CA VAL A 122 -18.69 21.53 -3.75
C VAL A 122 -19.86 22.23 -3.09
N GLU A 123 -20.82 22.66 -3.88
CA GLU A 123 -22.11 23.14 -3.41
C GLU A 123 -23.22 22.31 -4.05
N ALA A 124 -24.02 21.64 -3.24
CA ALA A 124 -25.18 20.87 -3.67
C ALA A 124 -26.45 21.47 -3.10
N LYS A 125 -27.42 21.76 -3.96
CA LYS A 125 -28.72 22.33 -3.61
C LYS A 125 -29.85 21.43 -4.07
N ASP A 126 -30.68 20.96 -3.12
CA ASP A 126 -31.84 20.10 -3.35
C ASP A 126 -31.53 18.93 -4.30
N LEU A 127 -30.33 18.39 -4.16
CA LEU A 127 -29.76 17.38 -5.04
C LEU A 127 -30.49 16.05 -4.84
N VAL A 128 -31.09 15.50 -5.88
CA VAL A 128 -31.68 14.16 -5.91
C VAL A 128 -30.84 13.27 -6.80
N LEU A 129 -30.30 12.20 -6.18
CA LEU A 129 -29.49 11.21 -6.87
C LEU A 129 -30.37 10.12 -7.47
N GLY A 130 -29.98 9.56 -8.57
CA GLY A 130 -30.63 8.44 -9.21
C GLY A 130 -30.14 8.19 -10.63
N TYR A 131 -30.77 7.23 -11.27
CA TYR A 131 -30.64 6.95 -12.69
C TYR A 131 -32.01 7.21 -13.33
N ASP A 132 -32.78 6.15 -13.62
CA ASP A 132 -34.15 6.25 -14.14
C ASP A 132 -35.17 6.59 -13.04
N SER A 133 -34.81 6.41 -11.79
CA SER A 133 -35.64 6.69 -10.63
C SER A 133 -34.83 7.31 -9.48
N PRO A 134 -35.45 8.17 -8.65
CA PRO A 134 -34.80 8.76 -7.49
C PRO A 134 -34.32 7.70 -6.47
N LEU A 135 -33.05 7.77 -6.08
CA LEU A 135 -32.46 6.94 -5.01
C LEU A 135 -32.47 7.66 -3.65
N THR A 136 -32.50 9.00 -3.66
CA THR A 136 -32.43 9.80 -2.44
C THR A 136 -33.57 10.82 -2.37
N ARG A 137 -33.84 11.31 -1.17
CA ARG A 137 -34.58 12.57 -0.97
C ARG A 137 -33.67 13.74 -1.37
N PRO A 138 -34.21 14.94 -1.57
CA PRO A 138 -33.38 16.12 -1.81
C PRO A 138 -32.36 16.34 -0.69
N VAL A 139 -31.10 16.51 -1.08
CA VAL A 139 -29.98 16.71 -0.15
C VAL A 139 -29.31 18.04 -0.48
N THR A 140 -29.11 18.86 0.54
CA THR A 140 -28.37 20.13 0.41
C THR A 140 -27.16 20.09 1.34
N PHE A 141 -25.97 20.30 0.78
CA PHE A 141 -24.73 20.38 1.54
C PHE A 141 -23.69 21.19 0.81
N ASN A 142 -22.68 21.62 1.51
CA ASN A 142 -21.47 22.21 0.96
C ASN A 142 -20.22 21.56 1.53
N LEU A 143 -19.15 21.57 0.74
CA LEU A 143 -17.81 21.14 1.13
C LEU A 143 -16.87 22.33 1.03
N GLU A 144 -16.26 22.72 2.14
CA GLU A 144 -15.28 23.78 2.17
C GLU A 144 -13.85 23.26 2.00
N ARG A 145 -12.97 24.09 1.49
CA ARG A 145 -11.54 23.80 1.36
C ARG A 145 -10.94 23.35 2.70
N GLY A 146 -10.17 22.25 2.65
CA GLY A 146 -9.52 21.65 3.82
C GLY A 146 -10.40 20.69 4.61
N GLN A 147 -11.71 20.62 4.34
CA GLN A 147 -12.57 19.61 4.98
C GLN A 147 -12.31 18.22 4.41
N LYS A 148 -12.46 17.21 5.26
CA LYS A 148 -12.38 15.79 4.91
C LYS A 148 -13.69 15.14 5.30
N ILE A 149 -14.44 14.64 4.31
CA ILE A 149 -15.77 14.06 4.52
C ILE A 149 -15.71 12.55 4.34
N ALA A 150 -16.30 11.81 5.27
CA ALA A 150 -16.56 10.37 5.13
C ALA A 150 -18.05 10.13 4.85
N ILE A 151 -18.36 9.47 3.74
CA ILE A 151 -19.72 9.06 3.39
C ILE A 151 -19.94 7.63 3.87
N ARG A 152 -20.86 7.44 4.82
CA ARG A 152 -21.24 6.13 5.38
C ARG A 152 -22.67 5.77 5.00
N GLY A 153 -22.92 4.50 4.83
CA GLY A 153 -24.25 3.96 4.54
C GLY A 153 -24.19 2.52 4.05
N VAL A 154 -25.30 1.81 4.10
CA VAL A 154 -25.43 0.45 3.60
C VAL A 154 -25.13 0.40 2.10
N ASN A 155 -24.71 -0.76 1.59
CA ASN A 155 -24.44 -0.92 0.16
C ASN A 155 -25.75 -0.75 -0.64
N GLY A 156 -25.63 -0.13 -1.83
CA GLY A 156 -26.79 0.15 -2.69
C GLY A 156 -27.49 1.50 -2.44
N LEU A 157 -27.17 2.24 -1.38
CA LEU A 157 -27.81 3.53 -1.06
C LEU A 157 -27.31 4.73 -1.90
N GLY A 158 -26.55 4.50 -2.96
CA GLY A 158 -26.14 5.60 -3.86
C GLY A 158 -24.87 6.35 -3.46
N LYS A 159 -24.00 5.81 -2.58
CA LYS A 159 -22.73 6.46 -2.21
C LYS A 159 -21.84 6.74 -3.41
N THR A 160 -21.63 5.75 -4.27
CA THR A 160 -20.86 5.88 -5.52
C THR A 160 -21.57 6.77 -6.51
N THR A 161 -22.91 6.73 -6.58
CA THR A 161 -23.73 7.60 -7.42
C THR A 161 -23.54 9.06 -7.00
N LEU A 162 -23.50 9.36 -5.70
CA LEU A 162 -23.24 10.72 -5.20
C LEU A 162 -21.89 11.24 -5.68
N LEU A 163 -20.82 10.45 -5.54
CA LEU A 163 -19.49 10.84 -6.00
C LEU A 163 -19.47 11.07 -7.52
N LYS A 164 -20.06 10.17 -8.31
CA LYS A 164 -20.14 10.30 -9.75
C LYS A 164 -21.00 11.50 -10.20
N THR A 165 -22.05 11.83 -9.43
CA THR A 165 -22.87 13.03 -9.69
C THR A 165 -22.11 14.31 -9.37
N ILE A 166 -21.36 14.37 -8.26
CA ILE A 166 -20.50 15.50 -7.91
C ILE A 166 -19.46 15.76 -9.02
N LEU A 167 -18.89 14.70 -9.58
CA LEU A 167 -17.90 14.78 -10.67
C LEU A 167 -18.52 15.04 -12.05
N GLY A 168 -19.83 15.13 -12.15
CA GLY A 168 -20.53 15.34 -13.42
C GLY A 168 -20.55 14.13 -14.35
N ILE A 169 -20.13 12.94 -13.87
CA ILE A 169 -20.15 11.68 -14.65
C ILE A 169 -21.59 11.19 -14.84
N ILE A 170 -22.45 11.39 -13.84
CA ILE A 170 -23.86 11.04 -13.86
C ILE A 170 -24.66 12.31 -13.58
N PRO A 171 -25.64 12.66 -14.44
CA PRO A 171 -26.50 13.82 -14.16
C PRO A 171 -27.39 13.58 -12.94
N PRO A 172 -27.71 14.60 -12.15
CA PRO A 172 -28.69 14.48 -11.07
C PRO A 172 -30.11 14.31 -11.64
N VAL A 173 -30.98 13.62 -10.91
CA VAL A 173 -32.42 13.53 -11.25
C VAL A 173 -33.10 14.90 -11.09
N SER A 174 -32.75 15.63 -10.04
CA SER A 174 -33.15 17.02 -9.83
C SER A 174 -32.19 17.73 -8.90
N GLY A 175 -32.33 19.06 -8.75
CA GLY A 175 -31.41 19.90 -7.99
C GLY A 175 -30.17 20.27 -8.79
N LYS A 176 -29.17 20.83 -8.11
CA LYS A 176 -27.92 21.27 -8.70
C LYS A 176 -26.73 20.86 -7.85
N VAL A 177 -25.62 20.57 -8.51
CA VAL A 177 -24.30 20.45 -7.89
C VAL A 177 -23.32 21.31 -8.69
N GLU A 178 -22.55 22.10 -7.98
CA GLU A 178 -21.56 23.01 -8.58
C GLU A 178 -20.21 22.75 -7.91
N LEU A 179 -19.18 22.64 -8.74
CA LEU A 179 -17.79 22.56 -8.30
C LEU A 179 -17.20 23.96 -8.21
N GLY A 180 -16.38 24.18 -7.21
CA GLY A 180 -15.65 25.44 -7.07
C GLY A 180 -14.69 25.71 -8.21
N GLU A 181 -14.22 26.94 -8.34
CA GLU A 181 -13.24 27.31 -9.36
C GLU A 181 -11.84 26.75 -9.04
N PHE A 182 -11.06 26.49 -10.07
CA PHE A 182 -9.69 25.99 -10.03
C PHE A 182 -9.55 24.63 -9.32
N LEU A 183 -10.52 23.75 -9.52
CA LEU A 183 -10.50 22.39 -9.03
C LEU A 183 -10.07 21.42 -10.13
N GLU A 184 -9.14 20.53 -9.78
CA GLU A 184 -8.78 19.37 -10.57
C GLU A 184 -9.16 18.12 -9.77
N PRO A 185 -10.38 17.59 -9.93
CA PRO A 185 -10.85 16.46 -9.14
C PRO A 185 -10.20 15.16 -9.59
N GLY A 186 -9.49 14.47 -8.69
CA GLY A 186 -9.05 13.09 -8.90
C GLY A 186 -10.10 12.11 -8.39
N TYR A 187 -10.50 11.17 -9.23
CA TYR A 187 -11.42 10.10 -8.85
C TYR A 187 -10.73 8.75 -8.78
N PHE A 188 -10.79 8.14 -7.61
CA PHE A 188 -10.18 6.84 -7.37
C PHE A 188 -11.27 5.79 -7.14
N GLU A 189 -11.46 4.90 -8.12
CA GLU A 189 -12.41 3.77 -8.02
C GLU A 189 -11.81 2.60 -7.24
N GLN A 190 -12.69 1.84 -6.57
CA GLN A 190 -12.31 0.69 -5.78
C GLN A 190 -11.82 -0.49 -6.64
N GLU A 191 -12.42 -0.66 -7.83
CA GLU A 191 -12.10 -1.73 -8.77
C GLU A 191 -11.85 -1.18 -10.17
N GLU A 192 -10.81 -1.69 -10.81
CA GLU A 192 -10.54 -1.45 -12.21
C GLU A 192 -11.28 -2.50 -13.05
N ARG A 193 -12.12 -2.06 -13.97
CA ARG A 193 -12.93 -2.95 -14.80
C ARG A 193 -12.22 -3.40 -16.09
N GLU A 194 -11.19 -2.68 -16.51
CA GLU A 194 -10.47 -2.94 -17.75
C GLU A 194 -9.09 -3.53 -17.50
N LYS A 195 -8.71 -4.54 -18.32
CA LYS A 195 -7.35 -5.05 -18.32
C LYS A 195 -6.40 -4.02 -18.88
N ASN A 196 -5.61 -3.40 -18.01
CA ASN A 196 -4.54 -2.52 -18.44
C ASN A 196 -3.30 -3.36 -18.79
N GLU A 197 -2.97 -3.43 -20.09
CA GLU A 197 -1.82 -4.19 -20.60
C GLU A 197 -0.52 -3.40 -20.62
N ASN A 198 -0.55 -2.10 -20.32
CA ASN A 198 0.65 -1.29 -20.20
C ASN A 198 1.50 -1.75 -19.02
N THR A 199 2.81 -1.52 -19.10
CA THR A 199 3.64 -1.60 -17.89
C THR A 199 3.29 -0.44 -16.95
N ALA A 200 3.53 -0.59 -15.65
CA ALA A 200 3.31 0.51 -14.70
C ALA A 200 4.10 1.77 -15.09
N LEU A 201 5.29 1.59 -15.68
CA LEU A 201 6.09 2.68 -16.22
C LEU A 201 5.40 3.38 -17.39
N ASP A 202 4.96 2.62 -18.39
CA ASP A 202 4.35 3.16 -19.60
C ASP A 202 3.00 3.82 -19.29
N ASP A 203 2.25 3.27 -18.36
CA ASP A 203 0.96 3.79 -17.94
C ASP A 203 1.07 5.22 -17.42
N VAL A 204 1.98 5.46 -16.49
CA VAL A 204 2.23 6.81 -15.95
C VAL A 204 2.92 7.69 -16.99
N TRP A 205 3.85 7.16 -17.77
CA TRP A 205 4.59 7.95 -18.75
C TRP A 205 3.72 8.43 -19.91
N ASN A 206 2.75 7.63 -20.32
CA ASN A 206 1.78 8.04 -21.36
C ASN A 206 0.90 9.23 -20.92
N GLU A 207 0.56 9.29 -19.62
CA GLU A 207 -0.18 10.43 -19.07
C GLU A 207 0.71 11.69 -18.91
N TYR A 208 1.99 11.49 -18.62
CA TYR A 208 2.94 12.60 -18.38
C TYR A 208 4.15 12.53 -19.32
N PRO A 209 3.97 12.72 -20.63
CA PRO A 209 5.04 12.54 -21.63
C PRO A 209 6.18 13.56 -21.51
N GLY A 210 5.99 14.63 -20.75
CA GLY A 210 7.03 15.63 -20.48
C GLY A 210 8.06 15.20 -19.42
N LEU A 211 7.78 14.13 -18.67
CA LEU A 211 8.71 13.60 -17.67
C LEU A 211 9.76 12.67 -18.30
N THR A 212 10.95 12.67 -17.73
CA THR A 212 11.98 11.71 -18.09
C THR A 212 11.68 10.32 -17.50
N ASN A 213 12.21 9.26 -18.10
CA ASN A 213 12.11 7.89 -17.59
C ASN A 213 12.58 7.78 -16.12
N TYR A 214 13.62 8.53 -15.76
CA TYR A 214 14.14 8.57 -14.39
C TYR A 214 13.11 9.16 -13.40
N GLU A 215 12.45 10.27 -13.76
CA GLU A 215 11.47 10.93 -12.92
C GLU A 215 10.24 10.04 -12.69
N VAL A 216 9.73 9.38 -13.74
CA VAL A 216 8.61 8.44 -13.62
C VAL A 216 8.98 7.25 -12.74
N ARG A 217 10.18 6.67 -12.92
CA ARG A 217 10.66 5.58 -12.05
C ARG A 217 10.82 6.03 -10.60
N ALA A 218 11.33 7.25 -10.38
CA ALA A 218 11.50 7.80 -9.04
C ALA A 218 10.14 8.03 -8.35
N ALA A 219 9.13 8.52 -9.08
CA ALA A 219 7.77 8.68 -8.58
C ALA A 219 7.14 7.33 -8.18
N LEU A 220 7.17 6.34 -9.08
CA LEU A 220 6.67 4.99 -8.81
C LEU A 220 7.38 4.32 -7.63
N ALA A 221 8.71 4.45 -7.53
CA ALA A 221 9.48 3.96 -6.39
C ALA A 221 9.10 4.68 -5.08
N GLY A 222 8.85 6.00 -5.15
CA GLY A 222 8.34 6.79 -4.02
C GLY A 222 6.97 6.32 -3.53
N CYS A 223 6.13 5.82 -4.43
CA CYS A 223 4.86 5.16 -4.11
C CYS A 223 5.05 3.73 -3.53
N GLY A 224 6.30 3.28 -3.35
CA GLY A 224 6.61 1.98 -2.75
C GLY A 224 6.48 0.80 -3.72
N LEU A 225 6.72 1.03 -5.00
CA LEU A 225 6.82 -0.01 -6.02
C LEU A 225 8.29 -0.43 -6.22
N THR A 226 8.53 -1.73 -6.39
CA THR A 226 9.86 -2.27 -6.73
C THR A 226 10.14 -2.13 -8.22
N ASN A 227 11.39 -2.31 -8.65
CA ASN A 227 11.74 -2.33 -10.07
C ASN A 227 10.98 -3.40 -10.86
N GLU A 228 10.71 -4.55 -10.27
CA GLU A 228 9.91 -5.62 -10.88
C GLU A 228 8.47 -5.14 -11.11
N HIS A 229 7.86 -4.49 -10.12
CA HIS A 229 6.51 -3.93 -10.25
C HIS A 229 6.46 -2.83 -11.31
N ILE A 230 7.47 -1.96 -11.39
CA ILE A 230 7.56 -0.85 -12.34
C ILE A 230 7.60 -1.34 -13.80
N THR A 231 8.26 -2.47 -14.05
CA THR A 231 8.39 -3.08 -15.38
C THR A 231 7.32 -4.11 -15.68
N SER A 232 6.51 -4.49 -14.71
CA SER A 232 5.40 -5.43 -14.88
C SER A 232 4.17 -4.75 -15.47
N LYS A 233 3.37 -5.51 -16.22
CA LYS A 233 2.07 -5.04 -16.69
C LYS A 233 1.13 -4.78 -15.52
N VAL A 234 0.33 -3.71 -15.58
CA VAL A 234 -0.55 -3.29 -14.49
C VAL A 234 -1.54 -4.40 -14.10
N PHE A 235 -2.07 -5.15 -15.06
CA PHE A 235 -3.03 -6.23 -14.77
C PHE A 235 -2.41 -7.45 -14.04
N VAL A 236 -1.08 -7.59 -14.00
CA VAL A 236 -0.37 -8.65 -13.27
C VAL A 236 -0.11 -8.26 -11.82
N LEU A 237 -0.12 -6.96 -11.53
CA LEU A 237 0.09 -6.43 -10.19
C LEU A 237 -1.05 -6.82 -9.25
N SER A 238 -0.74 -6.95 -7.96
CA SER A 238 -1.79 -7.06 -6.94
C SER A 238 -2.66 -5.80 -6.92
N GLY A 239 -3.91 -5.92 -6.45
CA GLY A 239 -4.82 -4.76 -6.37
C GLY A 239 -4.23 -3.57 -5.61
N GLY A 240 -3.42 -3.83 -4.57
CA GLY A 240 -2.72 -2.77 -3.82
C GLY A 240 -1.58 -2.11 -4.61
N GLU A 241 -0.86 -2.86 -5.43
CA GLU A 241 0.21 -2.34 -6.29
C GLU A 241 -0.35 -1.55 -7.47
N ALA A 242 -1.39 -2.07 -8.13
CA ALA A 242 -2.12 -1.35 -9.17
C ALA A 242 -2.72 -0.04 -8.64
N ALA A 243 -3.26 -0.06 -7.40
CA ALA A 243 -3.73 1.14 -6.72
C ALA A 243 -2.62 2.19 -6.52
N LYS A 244 -1.38 1.76 -6.20
CA LYS A 244 -0.24 2.67 -6.07
C LYS A 244 0.17 3.29 -7.40
N VAL A 245 0.10 2.54 -8.50
CA VAL A 245 0.34 3.09 -9.87
C VAL A 245 -0.65 4.21 -10.17
N ARG A 246 -1.94 4.00 -9.90
CA ARG A 246 -3.00 5.00 -10.13
C ARG A 246 -2.93 6.22 -9.22
N LEU A 247 -2.27 6.11 -8.07
CA LEU A 247 -2.09 7.23 -7.13
C LEU A 247 -0.78 8.00 -7.39
N CYS A 248 0.08 7.50 -8.25
CA CYS A 248 1.33 8.11 -8.65
C CYS A 248 1.10 9.27 -9.60
#